data_03c1bb3d26f6d07c57c1857ea6fa8c49
#
_entry.id   03c1bb3d26f6d07c57c1857ea6fa8c49
#
_cell.length_a   1.000
_cell.length_b   1.000
_cell.length_c   1.000
_cell.angle_alpha   90.00
_cell.angle_beta   90.00
_cell.angle_gamma   90.00
#
_symmetry.space_group_name_H-M   'P 1'
#
loop_
_entity.id
_entity.type
_entity.pdbx_description
1 polymer ?
#
loop_
_entity_poly.entity_id
_entity_poly.type
_entity_poly.pdbx_seq_one_letter_code
_entity_poly.pdbx_strand_id
1 'polypeptide(L)'
;MSGTIQVDQVSKSFGKKLVLENIHLNIKKGNIHGLIGPSGSGKTTLVKMIVGMDQSDHGNIQVLNQTVPKLSLLQKIGYMAQSDALYGELTGLENLKFFASLYKLNKKEQKERIVYTAELVQLDNELRKKVATYSGGMKRRLSLAIALIQNPEVIILDEPTVGIDPELRVSIWDELMRLKGEGKTIIVTTHVMSEAERCDMVSMIRNGGIIEQGSPNGLKEKYHVDNFDDVFLKAGRKQV
;
A
#
# COMPACT_ATOMS: atom_id res chain seq x y z
N MET A 1 -6.45 -3.59 22.44
CA MET A 1 -5.65 -2.44 21.92
C MET A 1 -6.26 -2.05 20.57
N SER A 2 -6.59 -0.78 20.38
CA SER A 2 -7.12 -0.27 19.10
C SER A 2 -6.03 -0.36 18.03
N GLY A 3 -6.37 -0.84 16.82
CA GLY A 3 -5.45 -0.86 15.68
C GLY A 3 -5.17 0.54 15.15
N THR A 4 -4.07 0.70 14.41
CA THR A 4 -3.75 1.95 13.70
C THR A 4 -4.75 2.22 12.58
N ILE A 5 -5.23 1.15 11.92
CA ILE A 5 -6.27 1.19 10.90
C ILE A 5 -7.36 0.22 11.30
N GLN A 6 -8.60 0.70 11.33
CA GLN A 6 -9.77 -0.09 11.67
C GLN A 6 -10.83 0.10 10.58
N VAL A 7 -11.31 -1.00 10.05
CA VAL A 7 -12.39 -1.06 9.06
C VAL A 7 -13.48 -1.91 9.69
N ASP A 8 -14.67 -1.36 9.87
CA ASP A 8 -15.76 -2.05 10.55
C ASP A 8 -17.03 -2.03 9.70
N GLN A 9 -17.51 -3.23 9.34
CA GLN A 9 -18.72 -3.48 8.57
C GLN A 9 -18.80 -2.71 7.24
N VAL A 10 -17.65 -2.50 6.59
CA VAL A 10 -17.57 -1.67 5.38
C VAL A 10 -18.09 -2.40 4.17
N SER A 11 -19.04 -1.75 3.46
CA SER A 11 -19.55 -2.21 2.17
C SER A 11 -19.46 -1.09 1.14
N LYS A 12 -19.27 -1.47 -0.14
CA LYS A 12 -19.16 -0.54 -1.26
C LYS A 12 -19.73 -1.12 -2.54
N SER A 13 -20.57 -0.32 -3.21
CA SER A 13 -21.13 -0.63 -4.52
C SER A 13 -20.80 0.47 -5.53
N PHE A 14 -20.71 0.12 -6.80
CA PHE A 14 -20.69 1.06 -7.91
C PHE A 14 -21.88 0.78 -8.82
N GLY A 15 -22.87 1.65 -8.76
CA GLY A 15 -24.17 1.41 -9.38
C GLY A 15 -24.82 0.16 -8.76
N LYS A 16 -25.13 -0.85 -9.61
CA LYS A 16 -25.71 -2.12 -9.13
C LYS A 16 -24.69 -3.18 -8.75
N LYS A 17 -23.39 -2.91 -8.95
CA LYS A 17 -22.32 -3.89 -8.69
C LYS A 17 -21.81 -3.73 -7.26
N LEU A 18 -22.07 -4.70 -6.40
CA LEU A 18 -21.43 -4.83 -5.09
C LEU A 18 -19.96 -5.20 -5.30
N VAL A 19 -19.05 -4.43 -4.72
CA VAL A 19 -17.59 -4.60 -4.87
C VAL A 19 -16.95 -5.04 -3.57
N LEU A 20 -17.45 -4.55 -2.44
CA LEU A 20 -17.03 -4.98 -1.10
C LEU A 20 -18.26 -5.16 -0.22
N GLU A 21 -18.26 -6.24 0.55
CA GLU A 21 -19.37 -6.61 1.42
C GLU A 21 -18.87 -6.93 2.83
N ASN A 22 -19.37 -6.18 3.80
CA ASN A 22 -19.16 -6.42 5.24
C ASN A 22 -17.69 -6.67 5.62
N ILE A 23 -16.79 -5.79 5.18
CA ILE A 23 -15.36 -5.90 5.43
C ILE A 23 -15.03 -5.51 6.88
N HIS A 24 -14.33 -6.41 7.56
CA HIS A 24 -13.73 -6.17 8.88
C HIS A 24 -12.22 -6.32 8.80
N LEU A 25 -11.48 -5.27 9.18
CA LEU A 25 -10.02 -5.28 9.17
C LEU A 25 -9.49 -4.47 10.35
N ASN A 26 -8.52 -5.03 11.08
CA ASN A 26 -7.86 -4.35 12.18
C ASN A 26 -6.33 -4.51 12.05
N ILE A 27 -5.64 -3.42 11.70
CA ILE A 27 -4.19 -3.41 11.47
C ILE A 27 -3.50 -2.76 12.66
N LYS A 28 -2.62 -3.51 13.31
CA LYS A 28 -1.85 -3.05 14.47
C LYS A 28 -0.73 -2.11 14.05
N LYS A 29 -0.35 -1.21 14.96
CA LYS A 29 0.82 -0.33 14.77
C LYS A 29 2.10 -1.16 14.56
N GLY A 30 2.93 -0.70 13.62
CA GLY A 30 4.22 -1.34 13.35
C GLY A 30 4.12 -2.70 12.65
N ASN A 31 3.01 -2.98 11.98
CA ASN A 31 2.86 -4.20 11.19
C ASN A 31 2.88 -3.90 9.70
N ILE A 32 3.41 -4.84 8.92
CA ILE A 32 3.17 -4.94 7.48
C ILE A 32 1.98 -5.86 7.28
N HIS A 33 0.91 -5.34 6.68
CA HIS A 33 -0.32 -6.07 6.39
C HIS A 33 -0.52 -6.24 4.89
N GLY A 34 -0.54 -7.49 4.43
CA GLY A 34 -0.82 -7.83 3.03
C GLY A 34 -2.31 -7.90 2.75
N LEU A 35 -2.80 -7.15 1.78
CA LEU A 35 -4.13 -7.35 1.18
C LEU A 35 -3.93 -8.14 -0.12
N ILE A 36 -4.31 -9.40 -0.14
CA ILE A 36 -4.08 -10.31 -1.25
C ILE A 36 -5.38 -10.78 -1.89
N GLY A 37 -5.33 -11.06 -3.17
CA GLY A 37 -6.49 -11.52 -3.92
C GLY A 37 -6.34 -11.28 -5.42
N PRO A 38 -7.19 -11.87 -6.25
CA PRO A 38 -7.15 -11.71 -7.69
C PRO A 38 -7.45 -10.27 -8.10
N SER A 39 -7.13 -9.93 -9.36
CA SER A 39 -7.54 -8.66 -9.94
C SER A 39 -9.06 -8.50 -9.88
N GLY A 40 -9.52 -7.30 -9.52
CA GLY A 40 -10.95 -7.02 -9.39
C GLY A 40 -11.62 -7.52 -8.09
N SER A 41 -10.88 -8.07 -7.14
CA SER A 41 -11.45 -8.54 -5.86
C SER A 41 -11.86 -7.43 -4.89
N GLY A 42 -11.51 -6.15 -5.17
CA GLY A 42 -11.86 -5.01 -4.33
C GLY A 42 -10.70 -4.40 -3.54
N LYS A 43 -9.46 -4.93 -3.62
CA LYS A 43 -8.28 -4.42 -2.87
C LYS A 43 -8.06 -2.92 -3.04
N THR A 44 -7.95 -2.44 -4.28
CA THR A 44 -7.76 -1.02 -4.60
C THR A 44 -8.93 -0.16 -4.12
N THR A 45 -10.18 -0.67 -4.18
CA THR A 45 -11.35 0.03 -3.65
C THR A 45 -11.24 0.20 -2.13
N LEU A 46 -10.87 -0.87 -1.41
CA LEU A 46 -10.68 -0.82 0.04
C LEU A 46 -9.55 0.16 0.40
N VAL A 47 -8.43 0.11 -0.30
CA VAL A 47 -7.30 1.02 -0.09
C VAL A 47 -7.72 2.49 -0.32
N LYS A 48 -8.44 2.80 -1.40
CA LYS A 48 -8.93 4.16 -1.66
C LYS A 48 -9.84 4.68 -0.55
N MET A 49 -10.69 3.84 0.03
CA MET A 49 -11.51 4.23 1.17
C MET A 49 -10.68 4.45 2.44
N ILE A 50 -9.67 3.60 2.71
CA ILE A 50 -8.75 3.79 3.86
C ILE A 50 -7.97 5.10 3.75
N VAL A 51 -7.54 5.48 2.54
CA VAL A 51 -6.87 6.78 2.29
C VAL A 51 -7.84 7.96 2.37
N GLY A 52 -9.15 7.72 2.23
CA GLY A 52 -10.18 8.75 2.21
C GLY A 52 -10.40 9.38 0.83
N MET A 53 -9.97 8.69 -0.25
CA MET A 53 -10.22 9.09 -1.65
C MET A 53 -11.58 8.62 -2.16
N ASP A 54 -12.20 7.67 -1.47
CA ASP A 54 -13.55 7.18 -1.72
C ASP A 54 -14.28 6.99 -0.39
N GLN A 55 -15.60 6.91 -0.42
CA GLN A 55 -16.42 6.71 0.77
C GLN A 55 -17.10 5.35 0.71
N SER A 56 -17.22 4.68 1.86
CA SER A 56 -18.04 3.49 2.01
C SER A 56 -19.53 3.82 1.94
N ASP A 57 -20.33 2.91 1.42
CA ASP A 57 -21.80 3.04 1.45
C ASP A 57 -22.34 2.70 2.84
N HIS A 58 -21.66 1.75 3.53
CA HIS A 58 -21.96 1.33 4.90
C HIS A 58 -20.69 1.13 5.70
N GLY A 59 -20.81 1.13 7.03
CA GLY A 59 -19.70 0.90 7.94
C GLY A 59 -18.84 2.14 8.19
N ASN A 60 -17.74 1.95 8.91
CA ASN A 60 -16.83 3.03 9.32
C ASN A 60 -15.38 2.64 9.13
N ILE A 61 -14.54 3.62 8.77
CA ILE A 61 -13.09 3.44 8.67
C ILE A 61 -12.41 4.48 9.55
N GLN A 62 -11.46 4.03 10.36
CA GLN A 62 -10.61 4.89 11.17
C GLN A 62 -9.14 4.64 10.87
N VAL A 63 -8.37 5.72 10.75
CA VAL A 63 -6.92 5.70 10.60
C VAL A 63 -6.33 6.62 11.66
N LEU A 64 -5.34 6.13 12.44
CA LEU A 64 -4.74 6.87 13.55
C LEU A 64 -5.80 7.45 14.52
N ASN A 65 -6.82 6.65 14.85
CA ASN A 65 -7.98 7.00 15.68
C ASN A 65 -8.81 8.19 15.14
N GLN A 66 -8.78 8.43 13.83
CA GLN A 66 -9.58 9.46 13.17
C GLN A 66 -10.41 8.84 12.06
N THR A 67 -11.70 9.16 12.02
CA THR A 67 -12.59 8.71 10.93
C THR A 67 -12.20 9.36 9.61
N VAL A 68 -12.12 8.57 8.55
CA VAL A 68 -11.85 9.04 7.18
C VAL A 68 -13.17 9.32 6.45
N PRO A 69 -13.18 10.29 5.49
CA PRO A 69 -12.04 11.10 5.03
C PRO A 69 -11.71 12.26 5.99
N LYS A 70 -10.43 12.56 6.16
CA LYS A 70 -9.98 13.71 6.96
C LYS A 70 -8.69 14.30 6.40
N LEU A 71 -8.68 15.57 6.03
CA LEU A 71 -7.54 16.25 5.40
C LEU A 71 -6.25 16.19 6.25
N SER A 72 -6.35 16.26 7.58
CA SER A 72 -5.18 16.18 8.47
C SER A 72 -4.45 14.84 8.40
N LEU A 73 -5.12 13.77 7.95
CA LEU A 73 -4.51 12.45 7.76
C LEU A 73 -3.62 12.38 6.53
N LEU A 74 -3.86 13.19 5.50
CA LEU A 74 -3.08 13.17 4.26
C LEU A 74 -1.58 13.46 4.49
N GLN A 75 -1.23 14.23 5.54
CA GLN A 75 0.15 14.46 5.92
C GLN A 75 0.81 13.26 6.63
N LYS A 76 0.00 12.32 7.13
CA LYS A 76 0.43 11.17 7.91
C LYS A 76 0.36 9.87 7.13
N ILE A 77 -0.28 9.87 5.97
CA ILE A 77 -0.45 8.71 5.10
C ILE A 77 0.36 8.93 3.83
N GLY A 78 1.28 8.01 3.55
CA GLY A 78 1.93 7.88 2.26
C GLY A 78 1.14 6.90 1.40
N TYR A 79 0.71 7.31 0.23
CA TYR A 79 -0.07 6.47 -0.66
C TYR A 79 0.57 6.37 -2.04
N MET A 80 0.85 5.16 -2.46
CA MET A 80 1.25 4.82 -3.82
C MET A 80 0.08 4.09 -4.50
N ALA A 81 -0.54 4.76 -5.47
CA ALA A 81 -1.64 4.19 -6.24
C ALA A 81 -1.16 3.19 -7.30
N GLN A 82 -2.05 2.36 -7.79
CA GLN A 82 -1.79 1.44 -8.90
C GLN A 82 -1.44 2.19 -10.20
N SER A 83 -2.09 3.32 -10.46
CA SER A 83 -1.75 4.22 -11.57
C SER A 83 -0.89 5.39 -11.09
N ASP A 84 0.16 5.70 -11.84
CA ASP A 84 1.08 6.77 -11.49
C ASP A 84 0.43 8.15 -11.65
N ALA A 85 0.36 8.90 -10.55
CA ALA A 85 -0.12 10.30 -10.53
C ALA A 85 1.07 11.26 -10.64
N LEU A 86 1.78 11.22 -11.78
CA LEU A 86 3.01 11.98 -12.02
C LEU A 86 2.79 13.10 -13.04
N TYR A 87 3.48 14.21 -12.84
CA TYR A 87 3.52 15.30 -13.79
C TYR A 87 4.57 15.03 -14.85
N GLY A 88 4.16 14.58 -16.04
CA GLY A 88 5.05 14.16 -17.13
C GLY A 88 5.95 15.28 -17.65
N GLU A 89 5.47 16.53 -17.68
CA GLU A 89 6.23 17.70 -18.14
C GLU A 89 7.29 18.17 -17.16
N LEU A 90 7.18 17.78 -15.90
CA LEU A 90 8.17 18.04 -14.87
C LEU A 90 9.26 16.97 -14.86
N THR A 91 10.44 17.33 -14.38
CA THR A 91 11.51 16.38 -14.07
C THR A 91 11.15 15.56 -12.83
N GLY A 92 11.87 14.44 -12.60
CA GLY A 92 11.72 13.66 -11.38
C GLY A 92 11.96 14.48 -10.12
N LEU A 93 12.99 15.35 -10.16
CA LEU A 93 13.30 16.27 -9.06
C LEU A 93 12.17 17.28 -8.79
N GLU A 94 11.60 17.83 -9.83
CA GLU A 94 10.48 18.79 -9.70
C GLU A 94 9.22 18.10 -9.16
N ASN A 95 8.92 16.87 -9.58
CA ASN A 95 7.86 16.07 -8.99
C ASN A 95 8.09 15.88 -7.48
N LEU A 96 9.27 15.42 -7.07
CA LEU A 96 9.58 15.23 -5.63
C LEU A 96 9.49 16.55 -4.84
N LYS A 97 10.01 17.66 -5.37
CA LYS A 97 9.88 18.99 -4.74
C LYS A 97 8.43 19.44 -4.61
N PHE A 98 7.62 19.22 -5.64
CA PHE A 98 6.20 19.57 -5.64
C PHE A 98 5.47 18.85 -4.50
N PHE A 99 5.60 17.53 -4.42
CA PHE A 99 4.94 16.77 -3.37
C PHE A 99 5.50 17.08 -1.97
N ALA A 100 6.82 17.24 -1.83
CA ALA A 100 7.43 17.65 -0.56
C ALA A 100 6.89 19.00 -0.08
N SER A 101 6.67 19.96 -1.01
CA SER A 101 6.05 21.25 -0.68
C SER A 101 4.57 21.12 -0.29
N LEU A 102 3.82 20.26 -0.99
CA LEU A 102 2.42 19.97 -0.69
C LEU A 102 2.26 19.41 0.74
N TYR A 103 3.20 18.57 1.18
CA TYR A 103 3.26 18.05 2.55
C TYR A 103 3.90 19.03 3.55
N LYS A 104 4.19 20.28 3.13
CA LYS A 104 4.72 21.37 3.97
C LYS A 104 6.08 21.08 4.60
N LEU A 105 6.90 20.24 3.99
CA LEU A 105 8.28 20.04 4.41
C LEU A 105 9.07 21.34 4.24
N ASN A 106 9.89 21.71 5.23
CA ASN A 106 10.80 22.84 5.10
C ASN A 106 11.96 22.52 4.12
N LYS A 107 12.73 23.54 3.72
CA LYS A 107 13.78 23.38 2.68
C LYS A 107 14.86 22.33 3.05
N LYS A 108 15.20 22.21 4.34
CA LYS A 108 16.18 21.23 4.82
C LYS A 108 15.60 19.83 4.73
N GLU A 109 14.41 19.62 5.25
CA GLU A 109 13.68 18.35 5.18
C GLU A 109 13.46 17.92 3.73
N GLN A 110 13.05 18.83 2.84
CA GLN A 110 12.89 18.53 1.41
C GLN A 110 14.17 17.97 0.82
N LYS A 111 15.33 18.63 1.07
CA LYS A 111 16.61 18.16 0.54
C LYS A 111 16.96 16.77 1.05
N GLU A 112 16.86 16.55 2.35
CA GLU A 112 17.18 15.27 2.99
C GLU A 112 16.27 14.14 2.48
N ARG A 113 14.96 14.41 2.43
CA ARG A 113 13.97 13.40 2.01
C ARG A 113 14.05 13.08 0.52
N ILE A 114 14.34 14.07 -0.33
CA ILE A 114 14.50 13.85 -1.77
C ILE A 114 15.73 12.96 -2.03
N VAL A 115 16.86 13.23 -1.38
CA VAL A 115 18.07 12.40 -1.53
C VAL A 115 17.77 10.97 -1.09
N TYR A 116 17.29 10.81 0.13
CA TYR A 116 16.95 9.50 0.68
C TYR A 116 15.99 8.70 -0.20
N THR A 117 14.88 9.30 -0.63
CA THR A 117 13.88 8.56 -1.41
C THR A 117 14.36 8.27 -2.83
N ALA A 118 15.16 9.14 -3.43
CA ALA A 118 15.72 8.93 -4.76
C ALA A 118 16.76 7.79 -4.78
N GLU A 119 17.64 7.75 -3.78
CA GLU A 119 18.64 6.68 -3.60
C GLU A 119 17.94 5.33 -3.37
N LEU A 120 16.93 5.29 -2.48
CA LEU A 120 16.15 4.09 -2.20
C LEU A 120 15.58 3.45 -3.47
N VAL A 121 15.06 4.25 -4.38
CA VAL A 121 14.45 3.77 -5.62
C VAL A 121 15.42 3.78 -6.81
N GLN A 122 16.71 4.04 -6.59
CA GLN A 122 17.76 4.08 -7.61
C GLN A 122 17.40 5.02 -8.78
N LEU A 123 16.94 6.23 -8.48
CA LEU A 123 16.63 7.28 -9.45
C LEU A 123 17.48 8.55 -9.30
N ASP A 124 18.47 8.55 -8.40
CA ASP A 124 19.34 9.69 -8.09
C ASP A 124 19.98 10.31 -9.33
N ASN A 125 20.47 9.49 -10.26
CA ASN A 125 21.10 9.93 -11.52
C ASN A 125 20.07 10.33 -12.61
N GLU A 126 18.79 9.99 -12.43
CA GLU A 126 17.72 10.20 -13.41
C GLU A 126 16.84 11.41 -13.09
N LEU A 127 16.95 11.99 -11.90
CA LEU A 127 16.04 13.02 -11.39
C LEU A 127 15.96 14.29 -12.25
N ARG A 128 16.98 14.58 -13.07
CA ARG A 128 17.01 15.77 -13.93
C ARG A 128 16.28 15.60 -15.27
N LYS A 129 15.89 14.36 -15.62
CA LYS A 129 15.15 14.06 -16.85
C LYS A 129 13.65 14.29 -16.64
N LYS A 130 12.94 14.69 -17.70
CA LYS A 130 11.47 14.79 -17.67
C LYS A 130 10.83 13.43 -17.46
N VAL A 131 9.79 13.37 -16.61
CA VAL A 131 9.06 12.12 -16.31
C VAL A 131 8.36 11.54 -17.54
N ALA A 132 8.01 12.37 -18.53
CA ALA A 132 7.51 11.90 -19.83
C ALA A 132 8.47 10.90 -20.51
N THR A 133 9.79 11.02 -20.29
CA THR A 133 10.82 10.14 -20.87
C THR A 133 11.13 8.91 -20.03
N TYR A 134 10.53 8.78 -18.85
CA TYR A 134 10.73 7.64 -17.96
C TYR A 134 10.07 6.38 -18.51
N SER A 135 10.73 5.22 -18.30
CA SER A 135 10.10 3.93 -18.49
C SER A 135 8.97 3.71 -17.47
N GLY A 136 8.09 2.74 -17.71
CA GLY A 136 7.05 2.36 -16.74
C GLY A 136 7.63 2.03 -15.36
N GLY A 137 8.71 1.24 -15.31
CA GLY A 137 9.41 0.93 -14.05
C GLY A 137 9.99 2.16 -13.36
N MET A 138 10.56 3.11 -14.09
CA MET A 138 11.06 4.37 -13.50
C MET A 138 9.91 5.22 -12.95
N LYS A 139 8.76 5.29 -13.63
CA LYS A 139 7.57 5.99 -13.13
C LYS A 139 7.08 5.33 -11.84
N ARG A 140 7.03 4.00 -11.80
CA ARG A 140 6.63 3.23 -10.63
C ARG A 140 7.55 3.50 -9.44
N ARG A 141 8.87 3.53 -9.66
CA ARG A 141 9.88 3.88 -8.66
C ARG A 141 9.71 5.31 -8.13
N LEU A 142 9.47 6.29 -9.01
CA LEU A 142 9.21 7.67 -8.62
C LEU A 142 7.91 7.80 -7.78
N SER A 143 6.86 7.05 -8.13
CA SER A 143 5.61 7.02 -7.35
C SER A 143 5.84 6.49 -5.93
N LEU A 144 6.69 5.45 -5.78
CA LEU A 144 7.09 4.95 -4.46
C LEU A 144 7.89 6.00 -3.67
N ALA A 145 8.85 6.68 -4.31
CA ALA A 145 9.62 7.76 -3.67
C ALA A 145 8.69 8.88 -3.15
N ILE A 146 7.69 9.27 -3.94
CA ILE A 146 6.68 10.28 -3.55
C ILE A 146 5.85 9.79 -2.35
N ALA A 147 5.43 8.53 -2.33
CA ALA A 147 4.66 7.99 -1.21
C ALA A 147 5.42 8.00 0.12
N LEU A 148 6.75 8.00 0.07
CA LEU A 148 7.62 8.01 1.24
C LEU A 148 8.19 9.39 1.59
N ILE A 149 7.97 10.41 0.75
CA ILE A 149 8.67 11.71 0.83
C ILE A 149 8.45 12.43 2.16
N GLN A 150 7.24 12.42 2.72
CA GLN A 150 6.89 13.11 3.97
C GLN A 150 7.19 12.29 5.23
N ASN A 151 7.84 11.13 5.13
CA ASN A 151 8.08 10.22 6.25
C ASN A 151 6.80 9.84 7.02
N PRO A 152 5.79 9.28 6.35
CA PRO A 152 4.46 9.06 6.91
C PRO A 152 4.45 8.09 8.10
N GLU A 153 3.39 8.16 8.93
CA GLU A 153 3.13 7.18 10.01
C GLU A 153 2.47 5.89 9.44
N VAL A 154 1.67 6.04 8.39
CA VAL A 154 0.98 4.96 7.68
C VAL A 154 1.42 4.97 6.22
N ILE A 155 1.81 3.84 5.69
CA ILE A 155 2.25 3.66 4.32
C ILE A 155 1.31 2.68 3.64
N ILE A 156 0.74 3.07 2.50
CA ILE A 156 -0.18 2.23 1.74
C ILE A 156 0.32 2.14 0.31
N LEU A 157 0.66 0.94 -0.12
CA LEU A 157 1.29 0.66 -1.40
C LEU A 157 0.41 -0.29 -2.21
N ASP A 158 -0.15 0.20 -3.31
CA ASP A 158 -1.00 -0.59 -4.19
C ASP A 158 -0.17 -1.23 -5.31
N GLU A 159 0.16 -2.53 -5.15
CA GLU A 159 1.01 -3.34 -6.03
C GLU A 159 2.40 -2.72 -6.28
N PRO A 160 3.20 -2.40 -5.25
CA PRO A 160 4.37 -1.52 -5.36
C PRO A 160 5.49 -2.06 -6.23
N THR A 161 5.58 -3.35 -6.41
CA THR A 161 6.72 -4.02 -7.06
C THR A 161 6.42 -4.56 -8.46
N VAL A 162 5.20 -4.31 -8.95
CA VAL A 162 4.83 -4.70 -10.33
C VAL A 162 5.67 -3.93 -11.34
N GLY A 163 6.35 -4.65 -12.25
CA GLY A 163 7.22 -4.06 -13.27
C GLY A 163 8.57 -3.57 -12.75
N ILE A 164 8.94 -3.94 -11.51
CA ILE A 164 10.26 -3.66 -10.91
C ILE A 164 11.13 -4.91 -10.99
N ASP A 165 12.43 -4.70 -11.29
CA ASP A 165 13.40 -5.77 -11.36
C ASP A 165 13.59 -6.49 -9.99
N PRO A 166 14.05 -7.77 -10.00
CA PRO A 166 14.14 -8.56 -8.78
C PRO A 166 15.09 -7.99 -7.71
N GLU A 167 16.20 -7.37 -8.10
CA GLU A 167 17.20 -6.83 -7.18
C GLU A 167 16.61 -5.62 -6.41
N LEU A 168 16.01 -4.69 -7.14
CA LEU A 168 15.38 -3.52 -6.53
C LEU A 168 14.14 -3.91 -5.71
N ARG A 169 13.40 -4.95 -6.11
CA ARG A 169 12.30 -5.48 -5.30
C ARG A 169 12.76 -5.93 -3.92
N VAL A 170 13.91 -6.62 -3.83
CA VAL A 170 14.50 -7.01 -2.54
C VAL A 170 14.82 -5.78 -1.71
N SER A 171 15.51 -4.79 -2.29
CA SER A 171 15.87 -3.53 -1.60
C SER A 171 14.64 -2.76 -1.09
N ILE A 172 13.57 -2.72 -1.87
CA ILE A 172 12.30 -2.10 -1.44
C ILE A 172 11.72 -2.84 -0.23
N TRP A 173 11.68 -4.16 -0.26
CA TRP A 173 11.17 -4.94 0.87
C TRP A 173 12.02 -4.80 2.12
N ASP A 174 13.35 -4.76 1.98
CA ASP A 174 14.26 -4.54 3.10
C ASP A 174 14.01 -3.16 3.75
N GLU A 175 13.75 -2.14 2.92
CA GLU A 175 13.36 -0.82 3.42
C GLU A 175 11.99 -0.82 4.10
N LEU A 176 10.99 -1.55 3.59
CA LEU A 176 9.70 -1.68 4.26
C LEU A 176 9.84 -2.36 5.63
N MET A 177 10.71 -3.37 5.74
CA MET A 177 11.03 -4.02 7.02
C MET A 177 11.73 -3.06 7.98
N ARG A 178 12.65 -2.21 7.49
CA ARG A 178 13.33 -1.18 8.29
C ARG A 178 12.31 -0.14 8.81
N LEU A 179 11.43 0.37 7.93
CA LEU A 179 10.38 1.33 8.28
C LEU A 179 9.38 0.75 9.29
N LYS A 180 9.03 -0.53 9.15
CA LYS A 180 8.26 -1.26 10.17
C LYS A 180 8.97 -1.26 11.51
N GLY A 181 10.29 -1.52 11.53
CA GLY A 181 11.13 -1.47 12.75
C GLY A 181 11.13 -0.09 13.41
N GLU A 182 10.91 0.98 12.67
CA GLU A 182 10.71 2.35 13.18
C GLU A 182 9.26 2.61 13.67
N GLY A 183 8.40 1.59 13.65
CA GLY A 183 7.01 1.68 14.11
C GLY A 183 6.02 2.20 13.08
N LYS A 184 6.40 2.29 11.79
CA LYS A 184 5.48 2.61 10.70
C LYS A 184 4.49 1.46 10.50
N THR A 185 3.25 1.78 10.17
CA THR A 185 2.23 0.79 9.80
C THR A 185 2.10 0.75 8.28
N ILE A 186 2.20 -0.43 7.69
CA ILE A 186 2.31 -0.57 6.25
C ILE A 186 1.21 -1.50 5.73
N ILE A 187 0.47 -1.07 4.69
CA ILE A 187 -0.39 -1.93 3.88
C ILE A 187 0.28 -2.12 2.52
N VAL A 188 0.37 -3.36 2.08
CA VAL A 188 0.79 -3.72 0.72
C VAL A 188 -0.32 -4.52 0.07
N THR A 189 -0.83 -4.06 -1.08
CA THR A 189 -1.65 -4.94 -1.91
C THR A 189 -0.74 -5.70 -2.85
N THR A 190 -0.98 -6.97 -3.01
CA THR A 190 -0.23 -7.80 -3.96
C THR A 190 -1.04 -9.01 -4.42
N HIS A 191 -0.68 -9.54 -5.57
CA HIS A 191 -1.11 -10.85 -6.06
C HIS A 191 0.07 -11.84 -6.12
N VAL A 192 1.25 -11.43 -5.62
CA VAL A 192 2.48 -12.22 -5.57
C VAL A 192 2.61 -12.89 -4.20
N MET A 193 2.50 -14.21 -4.16
CA MET A 193 2.44 -14.95 -2.89
C MET A 193 3.74 -14.86 -2.08
N SER A 194 4.90 -14.81 -2.73
CA SER A 194 6.20 -14.61 -2.04
C SER A 194 6.32 -13.25 -1.33
N GLU A 195 5.56 -12.24 -1.75
CA GLU A 195 5.45 -10.95 -1.04
C GLU A 195 4.50 -11.04 0.14
N ALA A 196 3.41 -11.77 0.00
CA ALA A 196 2.48 -12.04 1.09
C ALA A 196 3.18 -12.75 2.26
N GLU A 197 4.12 -13.64 1.99
CA GLU A 197 4.92 -14.33 3.02
C GLU A 197 5.85 -13.40 3.81
N ARG A 198 6.18 -12.22 3.29
CA ARG A 198 6.97 -11.20 4.01
C ARG A 198 6.15 -10.32 4.95
N CYS A 199 4.83 -10.40 4.88
CA CYS A 199 3.92 -9.64 5.75
C CYS A 199 3.79 -10.29 7.13
N ASP A 200 3.49 -9.48 8.17
CA ASP A 200 3.17 -10.01 9.49
C ASP A 200 1.79 -10.66 9.53
N MET A 201 0.87 -10.06 8.82
CA MET A 201 -0.51 -10.50 8.67
C MET A 201 -0.96 -10.34 7.23
N VAL A 202 -1.86 -11.18 6.80
CA VAL A 202 -2.51 -11.08 5.50
C VAL A 202 -4.02 -11.17 5.63
N SER A 203 -4.72 -10.48 4.72
CA SER A 203 -6.16 -10.64 4.51
C SER A 203 -6.39 -11.00 3.05
N MET A 204 -7.02 -12.15 2.82
CA MET A 204 -7.37 -12.64 1.49
C MET A 204 -8.73 -12.11 1.09
N ILE A 205 -8.78 -11.32 0.02
CA ILE A 205 -10.04 -10.74 -0.50
C ILE A 205 -10.43 -11.49 -1.77
N ARG A 206 -11.67 -11.99 -1.79
CA ARG A 206 -12.26 -12.66 -2.96
C ARG A 206 -13.75 -12.37 -3.01
N ASN A 207 -14.28 -12.12 -4.22
CA ASN A 207 -15.70 -11.82 -4.43
C ASN A 207 -16.26 -10.73 -3.50
N GLY A 208 -15.44 -9.71 -3.21
CA GLY A 208 -15.83 -8.58 -2.36
C GLY A 208 -15.78 -8.84 -0.85
N GLY A 209 -15.51 -10.06 -0.41
CA GLY A 209 -15.40 -10.43 1.01
C GLY A 209 -13.98 -10.79 1.43
N ILE A 210 -13.68 -10.70 2.72
CA ILE A 210 -12.47 -11.28 3.30
C ILE A 210 -12.76 -12.76 3.59
N ILE A 211 -12.04 -13.63 2.89
CA ILE A 211 -12.22 -15.08 3.00
C ILE A 211 -11.33 -15.71 4.07
N GLU A 212 -10.20 -15.06 4.37
CA GLU A 212 -9.24 -15.55 5.36
C GLU A 212 -8.36 -14.41 5.89
N GLN A 213 -7.97 -14.50 7.16
CA GLN A 213 -7.03 -13.59 7.80
C GLN A 213 -6.10 -14.34 8.75
N GLY A 214 -4.81 -13.99 8.75
CA GLY A 214 -3.85 -14.59 9.67
C GLY A 214 -2.41 -14.22 9.33
N SER A 215 -1.47 -14.68 10.14
CA SER A 215 -0.06 -14.65 9.75
C SER A 215 0.20 -15.69 8.65
N PRO A 216 1.14 -15.45 7.73
CA PRO A 216 1.44 -16.40 6.66
C PRO A 216 1.73 -17.81 7.18
N ASN A 217 2.53 -17.93 8.24
CA ASN A 217 2.85 -19.23 8.85
C ASN A 217 1.62 -19.87 9.50
N GLY A 218 0.84 -19.11 10.27
CA GLY A 218 -0.40 -19.63 10.88
C GLY A 218 -1.42 -20.11 9.86
N LEU A 219 -1.48 -19.45 8.69
CA LEU A 219 -2.34 -19.90 7.59
C LEU A 219 -1.78 -21.18 6.92
N LYS A 220 -0.46 -21.29 6.72
CA LYS A 220 0.15 -22.53 6.21
C LYS A 220 -0.14 -23.72 7.15
N GLU A 221 0.02 -23.53 8.44
CA GLU A 221 -0.35 -24.55 9.45
C GLU A 221 -1.84 -24.91 9.41
N LYS A 222 -2.73 -23.92 9.38
CA LYS A 222 -4.19 -24.11 9.33
C LYS A 222 -4.64 -24.93 8.12
N TYR A 223 -3.99 -24.73 6.98
CA TYR A 223 -4.32 -25.41 5.72
C TYR A 223 -3.49 -26.67 5.47
N HIS A 224 -2.52 -27.00 6.36
CA HIS A 224 -1.59 -28.13 6.21
C HIS A 224 -0.88 -28.11 4.86
N VAL A 225 -0.15 -27.00 4.60
CA VAL A 225 0.63 -26.76 3.36
C VAL A 225 1.95 -26.08 3.67
N ASP A 226 2.94 -26.26 2.79
CA ASP A 226 4.27 -25.71 2.97
C ASP A 226 4.46 -24.33 2.31
N ASN A 227 3.68 -24.04 1.26
CA ASN A 227 3.77 -22.80 0.51
C ASN A 227 2.47 -21.99 0.59
N PHE A 228 2.58 -20.69 0.33
CA PHE A 228 1.45 -19.78 0.47
C PHE A 228 0.50 -19.79 -0.75
N ASP A 229 0.99 -20.24 -1.91
CA ASP A 229 0.14 -20.44 -3.10
C ASP A 229 -0.95 -21.48 -2.83
N ASP A 230 -0.60 -22.59 -2.16
CA ASP A 230 -1.55 -23.62 -1.77
C ASP A 230 -2.54 -23.13 -0.71
N VAL A 231 -2.12 -22.27 0.23
CA VAL A 231 -3.07 -21.60 1.15
C VAL A 231 -4.13 -20.86 0.36
N PHE A 232 -3.69 -20.04 -0.61
CA PHE A 232 -4.61 -19.24 -1.42
C PHE A 232 -5.59 -20.10 -2.22
N LEU A 233 -5.12 -21.20 -2.82
CA LEU A 233 -5.95 -22.14 -3.56
C LEU A 233 -6.97 -22.86 -2.66
N LYS A 234 -6.53 -23.36 -1.49
CA LYS A 234 -7.40 -24.10 -0.56
C LYS A 234 -8.43 -23.16 0.09
N ALA A 235 -8.04 -21.96 0.52
CA ALA A 235 -8.96 -20.98 1.08
C ALA A 235 -10.06 -20.59 0.07
N GLY A 236 -9.69 -20.45 -1.19
CA GLY A 236 -10.61 -20.11 -2.27
C GLY A 236 -11.63 -21.20 -2.63
N ARG A 237 -11.31 -22.49 -2.38
CA ARG A 237 -12.22 -23.63 -2.67
C ARG A 237 -13.32 -23.83 -1.62
N LYS A 238 -13.15 -23.33 -0.41
CA LYS A 238 -14.14 -23.47 0.68
C LYS A 238 -15.39 -22.59 0.49
N GLN A 239 -15.42 -21.75 -0.53
CA GLN A 239 -16.55 -20.84 -0.82
C GLN A 239 -17.34 -21.20 -2.09
N VAL A 240 -17.14 -22.39 -2.63
CA VAL A 240 -17.95 -22.94 -3.76
C VAL A 240 -18.97 -23.93 -3.23
#